data_edefc68e4a43f5a46b3dc2069f79c707
#
_entry.id   edefc68e4a43f5a46b3dc2069f79c707
#
_cell.length_a   1.000
_cell.length_b   1.000
_cell.length_c   1.000
_cell.angle_alpha   90.00
_cell.angle_beta   90.00
_cell.angle_gamma   90.00
#
_symmetry.space_group_name_H-M   'P 1'
#
loop_
_entity.id
_entity.type
_entity.pdbx_description
1 polymer ?
#
loop_
_entity_poly.entity_id
_entity_poly.type
_entity_poly.pdbx_seq_one_letter_code
_entity_poly.pdbx_strand_id
1 'polypeptide(L)'
;YPYVETACHILGYTVTITSEQLKAQNKKTSGDDDASAGKITYQSGDIVGQAGVESYYENLLQGIRGEQTVKVDASGNVTGQAGAVPAKAGSDIKLTLDLKIQQACETALASAIELAKTTGYSNAGNGAVVCLDPNNGEILGMASQPKFDPSVFIGGVSNDVWTELNDDKGSHPLLNRAISGQYMSASTIKPLSALAGLEFGTYTSGQTTNCTGYWTGLGKSWGKYCWLHSGHGTMTLQSGIANSCDPVFYDMG
;
A
#
# COMPACT_ATOMS: atom_id res chain seq x y z
N TYR A 1 6.31 -17.22 -4.12
CA TYR A 1 6.16 -16.44 -2.88
C TYR A 1 6.51 -17.32 -1.67
N PRO A 2 7.79 -17.32 -1.24
CA PRO A 2 8.27 -18.25 -0.21
C PRO A 2 7.66 -18.02 1.17
N TYR A 3 7.10 -16.85 1.43
CA TYR A 3 6.45 -16.49 2.69
C TYR A 3 4.94 -16.31 2.55
N VAL A 4 4.35 -16.87 1.51
CA VAL A 4 2.92 -16.87 1.17
C VAL A 4 2.34 -15.45 1.17
N GLU A 5 1.59 -15.06 2.21
CA GLU A 5 0.91 -13.76 2.30
C GLU A 5 1.76 -12.62 2.90
N THR A 6 2.99 -12.91 3.38
CA THR A 6 3.83 -11.86 3.98
C THR A 6 4.21 -10.83 2.93
N ALA A 7 3.98 -9.56 3.25
CA ALA A 7 4.22 -8.40 2.38
C ALA A 7 3.45 -8.45 1.03
N CYS A 8 2.35 -9.20 0.94
CA CYS A 8 1.62 -9.41 -0.32
C CYS A 8 1.23 -8.10 -1.02
N HIS A 9 0.80 -7.08 -0.27
CA HIS A 9 0.44 -5.77 -0.84
C HIS A 9 1.64 -4.95 -1.33
N ILE A 10 2.84 -5.20 -0.80
CA ILE A 10 4.06 -4.51 -1.22
C ILE A 10 4.66 -5.22 -2.43
N LEU A 11 4.85 -6.53 -2.31
CA LEU A 11 5.40 -7.35 -3.39
C LEU A 11 4.45 -7.33 -4.59
N GLY A 12 3.16 -7.43 -4.34
CA GLY A 12 2.15 -7.56 -5.38
C GLY A 12 2.04 -9.00 -5.86
N TYR A 13 1.62 -9.15 -7.09
CA TYR A 13 1.43 -10.45 -7.71
C TYR A 13 1.67 -10.39 -9.21
N THR A 14 1.92 -11.55 -9.78
CA THR A 14 2.14 -11.74 -11.21
C THR A 14 0.97 -12.47 -11.86
N VAL A 15 0.72 -12.19 -13.12
CA VAL A 15 -0.32 -12.85 -13.92
C VAL A 15 0.23 -13.24 -15.28
N THR A 16 -0.43 -14.17 -15.96
CA THR A 16 -0.18 -14.40 -17.38
C THR A 16 -0.61 -13.18 -18.18
N ILE A 17 0.25 -12.68 -19.06
CA ILE A 17 0.00 -11.49 -19.85
C ILE A 17 -1.26 -11.65 -20.73
N THR A 18 -2.15 -10.66 -20.67
CA THR A 18 -3.31 -10.62 -21.56
C THR A 18 -2.94 -10.10 -22.95
N SER A 19 -3.79 -10.38 -23.96
CA SER A 19 -3.58 -9.88 -25.31
C SER A 19 -3.53 -8.34 -25.39
N GLU A 20 -4.24 -7.65 -24.51
CA GLU A 20 -4.25 -6.19 -24.44
C GLU A 20 -2.95 -5.66 -23.82
N GLN A 21 -2.52 -6.26 -22.70
CA GLN A 21 -1.24 -5.94 -22.05
C GLN A 21 -0.07 -6.22 -23.00
N LEU A 22 -0.09 -7.34 -23.72
CA LEU A 22 0.92 -7.71 -24.69
C LEU A 22 1.08 -6.62 -25.78
N LYS A 23 -0.03 -6.15 -26.34
CA LYS A 23 -0.02 -5.07 -27.33
C LYS A 23 0.52 -3.75 -26.73
N ALA A 24 0.12 -3.43 -25.50
CA ALA A 24 0.54 -2.20 -24.82
C ALA A 24 2.05 -2.23 -24.49
N GLN A 25 2.56 -3.34 -23.97
CA GLN A 25 3.98 -3.50 -23.62
C GLN A 25 4.86 -3.47 -24.86
N ASN A 26 4.51 -4.22 -25.91
CA ASN A 26 5.29 -4.24 -27.14
C ASN A 26 5.27 -2.89 -27.88
N LYS A 27 4.23 -2.06 -27.69
CA LYS A 27 4.20 -0.70 -28.20
C LYS A 27 5.16 0.22 -27.45
N LYS A 28 5.25 0.11 -26.12
CA LYS A 28 6.18 0.89 -25.28
C LYS A 28 7.63 0.58 -25.66
N THR A 29 7.98 -0.69 -25.80
CA THR A 29 9.32 -1.12 -26.17
C THR A 29 9.72 -0.77 -27.61
N SER A 30 8.77 -0.41 -28.47
CA SER A 30 9.06 0.02 -29.85
C SER A 30 9.54 1.46 -29.97
N GLY A 31 9.41 2.27 -28.92
CA GLY A 31 9.76 3.69 -28.90
C GLY A 31 11.10 4.05 -28.24
N ASP A 32 11.75 3.12 -27.56
CA ASP A 32 13.06 3.37 -26.93
C ASP A 32 14.19 3.01 -27.90
N ASP A 33 14.86 4.03 -28.42
CA ASP A 33 15.98 3.92 -29.39
C ASP A 33 17.32 3.52 -28.72
N ASP A 34 17.35 3.08 -27.46
CA ASP A 34 18.57 2.61 -26.81
C ASP A 34 18.89 1.17 -27.22
N ALA A 35 19.60 1.04 -28.35
CA ALA A 35 20.02 -0.23 -28.95
C ALA A 35 21.06 -1.02 -28.12
N SER A 36 21.51 -0.51 -26.96
CA SER A 36 22.57 -1.12 -26.12
C SER A 36 22.03 -2.03 -25.02
N ALA A 37 20.79 -1.88 -24.59
CA ALA A 37 20.11 -2.81 -23.69
C ALA A 37 19.28 -3.76 -24.54
N GLY A 38 19.51 -5.07 -24.43
CA GLY A 38 18.72 -6.08 -25.13
C GLY A 38 17.22 -5.82 -24.92
N LYS A 39 16.46 -5.74 -26.00
CA LYS A 39 15.07 -5.34 -25.96
C LYS A 39 14.20 -6.42 -25.33
N ILE A 40 13.50 -6.10 -24.25
CA ILE A 40 12.50 -6.99 -23.67
C ILE A 40 11.33 -7.09 -24.64
N THR A 41 11.05 -8.30 -25.13
CA THR A 41 9.93 -8.56 -26.01
C THR A 41 9.00 -9.55 -25.35
N TYR A 42 7.75 -9.15 -25.15
CA TYR A 42 6.74 -10.02 -24.53
C TYR A 42 6.07 -10.92 -25.57
N GLN A 43 5.72 -12.12 -25.14
CA GLN A 43 4.99 -13.11 -25.92
C GLN A 43 3.76 -13.60 -25.16
N SER A 44 2.82 -14.18 -25.88
CA SER A 44 1.67 -14.84 -25.24
C SER A 44 2.13 -15.94 -24.30
N GLY A 45 1.58 -15.94 -23.08
CA GLY A 45 1.97 -16.90 -22.03
C GLY A 45 3.06 -16.39 -21.10
N ASP A 46 3.64 -15.20 -21.33
CA ASP A 46 4.56 -14.57 -20.39
C ASP A 46 3.88 -14.20 -19.09
N ILE A 47 4.65 -14.24 -18.02
CA ILE A 47 4.22 -13.78 -16.70
C ILE A 47 4.71 -12.35 -16.52
N VAL A 48 3.81 -11.46 -16.07
CA VAL A 48 4.09 -10.05 -15.85
C VAL A 48 3.56 -9.61 -14.49
N GLY A 49 4.26 -8.67 -13.86
CA GLY A 49 3.83 -8.05 -12.62
C GLY A 49 2.54 -7.24 -12.82
N GLN A 50 1.54 -7.47 -11.97
CA GLN A 50 0.24 -6.79 -12.04
C GLN A 50 0.09 -5.71 -10.97
N ALA A 51 0.73 -5.86 -9.82
CA ALA A 51 0.66 -4.93 -8.71
C ALA A 51 1.99 -4.89 -7.94
N GLY A 52 2.15 -3.89 -7.07
CA GLY A 52 3.27 -3.76 -6.15
C GLY A 52 4.63 -3.65 -6.83
N VAL A 53 5.65 -4.17 -6.16
CA VAL A 53 7.05 -4.21 -6.63
C VAL A 53 7.17 -4.97 -7.95
N GLU A 54 6.45 -6.08 -8.10
CA GLU A 54 6.41 -6.87 -9.33
C GLU A 54 6.02 -6.04 -10.55
N SER A 55 4.98 -5.22 -10.42
CA SER A 55 4.53 -4.36 -11.51
C SER A 55 5.41 -3.12 -11.72
N TYR A 56 5.83 -2.48 -10.61
CA TYR A 56 6.59 -1.24 -10.69
C TYR A 56 7.99 -1.44 -11.27
N TYR A 57 8.62 -2.56 -10.93
CA TYR A 57 9.96 -2.91 -11.38
C TYR A 57 9.98 -4.00 -12.45
N GLU A 58 8.87 -4.26 -13.13
CA GLU A 58 8.74 -5.26 -14.20
C GLU A 58 9.92 -5.20 -15.20
N ASN A 59 10.28 -4.00 -15.66
CA ASN A 59 11.38 -3.82 -16.63
C ASN A 59 12.77 -4.23 -16.09
N LEU A 60 12.96 -4.25 -14.77
CA LEU A 60 14.21 -4.69 -14.14
C LEU A 60 14.16 -6.17 -13.78
N LEU A 61 13.00 -6.67 -13.36
CA LEU A 61 12.79 -8.04 -12.95
C LEU A 61 12.70 -8.99 -14.14
N GLN A 62 12.15 -8.51 -15.25
CA GLN A 62 12.00 -9.30 -16.47
C GLN A 62 13.36 -9.61 -17.09
N GLY A 63 13.62 -10.88 -17.36
CA GLY A 63 14.80 -11.33 -18.08
C GLY A 63 14.68 -11.15 -19.59
N ILE A 64 15.78 -11.27 -20.27
CA ILE A 64 15.84 -11.30 -21.75
C ILE A 64 15.88 -12.74 -22.22
N ARG A 65 14.98 -13.08 -23.12
CA ARG A 65 14.89 -14.43 -23.67
C ARG A 65 16.14 -14.79 -24.44
N GLY A 66 16.57 -16.03 -24.29
CA GLY A 66 17.52 -16.65 -25.21
C GLY A 66 16.81 -17.13 -26.46
N GLU A 67 17.54 -17.18 -27.56
CA GLU A 67 17.08 -17.69 -28.84
C GLU A 67 17.97 -18.82 -29.31
N GLN A 68 17.37 -19.88 -29.85
CA GLN A 68 18.09 -20.99 -30.47
C GLN A 68 17.58 -21.18 -31.89
N THR A 69 18.46 -20.96 -32.83
CA THR A 69 18.17 -21.23 -34.24
C THR A 69 18.53 -22.67 -34.59
N VAL A 70 17.58 -23.42 -35.07
CA VAL A 70 17.77 -24.82 -35.49
C VAL A 70 17.59 -24.95 -37.01
N LYS A 71 18.34 -25.88 -37.61
CA LYS A 71 18.14 -26.31 -38.99
C LYS A 71 17.12 -27.43 -38.98
N VAL A 72 16.17 -27.38 -39.90
CA VAL A 72 15.15 -28.43 -40.07
C VAL A 72 15.19 -28.95 -41.50
N ASP A 73 14.85 -30.24 -41.68
CA ASP A 73 14.63 -30.85 -42.99
C ASP A 73 13.26 -30.46 -43.61
N ALA A 74 12.96 -30.91 -44.79
CA ALA A 74 11.69 -30.69 -45.46
C ALA A 74 10.47 -31.26 -44.71
N SER A 75 10.68 -32.16 -43.78
CA SER A 75 9.66 -32.78 -42.91
C SER A 75 9.53 -32.12 -41.55
N GLY A 76 10.32 -31.06 -41.30
CA GLY A 76 10.29 -30.32 -40.03
C GLY A 76 11.14 -30.93 -38.90
N ASN A 77 11.93 -31.98 -39.17
CA ASN A 77 12.83 -32.60 -38.17
C ASN A 77 14.07 -31.72 -37.99
N VAL A 78 14.51 -31.54 -36.75
CA VAL A 78 15.72 -30.78 -36.40
C VAL A 78 16.94 -31.59 -36.86
N THR A 79 17.72 -31.02 -37.79
CA THR A 79 18.93 -31.61 -38.39
C THR A 79 20.23 -31.04 -37.83
N GLY A 80 20.16 -29.96 -37.06
CA GLY A 80 21.33 -29.33 -36.42
C GLY A 80 21.00 -27.98 -35.79
N GLN A 81 21.99 -27.43 -35.11
CA GLN A 81 21.92 -26.07 -34.53
C GLN A 81 22.62 -25.09 -35.48
N ALA A 82 22.03 -23.91 -35.69
CA ALA A 82 22.60 -22.86 -36.54
C ALA A 82 23.17 -21.69 -35.71
N GLY A 83 22.72 -21.52 -34.49
CA GLY A 83 23.18 -20.49 -33.54
C GLY A 83 22.38 -20.52 -32.25
N ALA A 84 22.94 -19.89 -31.21
CA ALA A 84 22.24 -19.69 -29.94
C ALA A 84 22.64 -18.35 -29.32
N VAL A 85 21.67 -17.62 -28.82
CA VAL A 85 21.85 -16.45 -27.95
C VAL A 85 21.38 -16.85 -26.56
N PRO A 86 22.25 -16.81 -25.53
CA PRO A 86 21.85 -17.24 -24.19
C PRO A 86 20.83 -16.26 -23.60
N ALA A 87 19.91 -16.80 -22.76
CA ALA A 87 19.02 -15.99 -21.96
C ALA A 87 19.81 -15.19 -20.93
N LYS A 88 19.31 -13.99 -20.62
CA LYS A 88 19.88 -13.12 -19.57
C LYS A 88 18.84 -12.96 -18.45
N ALA A 89 19.23 -13.25 -17.21
CA ALA A 89 18.37 -13.07 -16.06
C ALA A 89 18.04 -11.57 -15.85
N GLY A 90 16.88 -11.29 -15.25
CA GLY A 90 16.55 -9.96 -14.74
C GLY A 90 17.43 -9.59 -13.55
N SER A 91 17.23 -8.35 -13.06
CA SER A 91 17.99 -7.81 -11.93
C SER A 91 17.35 -8.21 -10.60
N ASP A 92 18.17 -8.36 -9.57
CA ASP A 92 17.68 -8.47 -8.20
C ASP A 92 17.28 -7.10 -7.66
N ILE A 93 16.22 -7.06 -6.84
CA ILE A 93 15.78 -5.84 -6.15
C ILE A 93 15.88 -6.08 -4.65
N LYS A 94 16.64 -5.21 -3.97
CA LYS A 94 16.74 -5.20 -2.52
C LYS A 94 15.82 -4.11 -1.97
N LEU A 95 14.84 -4.51 -1.17
CA LEU A 95 13.95 -3.63 -0.45
C LEU A 95 14.53 -3.23 0.92
N THR A 96 14.04 -2.13 1.49
CA THR A 96 14.36 -1.69 2.85
C THR A 96 13.61 -2.48 3.92
N LEU A 97 12.64 -3.31 3.52
CA LEU A 97 11.85 -4.12 4.44
C LEU A 97 12.74 -5.08 5.25
N ASP A 98 12.54 -5.07 6.57
CA ASP A 98 13.03 -6.13 7.46
C ASP A 98 11.93 -7.19 7.63
N LEU A 99 12.24 -8.44 7.30
CA LEU A 99 11.26 -9.52 7.33
C LEU A 99 10.63 -9.71 8.72
N LYS A 100 11.41 -9.56 9.79
CA LYS A 100 10.90 -9.74 11.17
C LYS A 100 10.00 -8.58 11.57
N ILE A 101 10.36 -7.35 11.20
CA ILE A 101 9.53 -6.17 11.44
C ILE A 101 8.25 -6.26 10.63
N GLN A 102 8.32 -6.68 9.36
CA GLN A 102 7.14 -6.89 8.51
C GLN A 102 6.17 -7.88 9.13
N GLN A 103 6.65 -9.06 9.55
CA GLN A 103 5.83 -10.08 10.20
C GLN A 103 5.26 -9.61 11.54
N ALA A 104 6.03 -8.85 12.31
CA ALA A 104 5.54 -8.25 13.56
C ALA A 104 4.43 -7.23 13.29
N CYS A 105 4.55 -6.37 12.28
CA CYS A 105 3.51 -5.42 11.87
C CYS A 105 2.22 -6.15 11.45
N GLU A 106 2.33 -7.21 10.66
CA GLU A 106 1.18 -8.01 10.23
C GLU A 106 0.47 -8.69 11.40
N THR A 107 1.24 -9.29 12.30
CA THR A 107 0.71 -9.96 13.49
C THR A 107 0.05 -8.96 14.45
N ALA A 108 0.70 -7.83 14.70
CA ALA A 108 0.17 -6.79 15.57
C ALA A 108 -1.14 -6.21 15.02
N LEU A 109 -1.19 -5.95 13.70
CA LEU A 109 -2.39 -5.45 13.03
C LEU A 109 -3.56 -6.43 13.15
N ALA A 110 -3.32 -7.71 12.87
CA ALA A 110 -4.34 -8.74 12.99
C ALA A 110 -4.86 -8.84 14.42
N SER A 111 -3.96 -8.84 15.42
CA SER A 111 -4.31 -8.87 16.83
C SER A 111 -5.10 -7.65 17.28
N ALA A 112 -4.74 -6.45 16.79
CA ALA A 112 -5.45 -5.21 17.08
C ALA A 112 -6.89 -5.22 16.53
N ILE A 113 -7.08 -5.74 15.32
CA ILE A 113 -8.41 -5.89 14.72
C ILE A 113 -9.27 -6.86 15.55
N GLU A 114 -8.73 -8.00 15.95
CA GLU A 114 -9.46 -8.95 16.79
C GLU A 114 -9.78 -8.37 18.18
N LEU A 115 -8.85 -7.64 18.80
CA LEU A 115 -9.10 -6.94 20.03
C LEU A 115 -10.22 -5.90 19.87
N ALA A 116 -10.23 -5.14 18.79
CA ALA A 116 -11.29 -4.17 18.52
C ALA A 116 -12.66 -4.85 18.40
N LYS A 117 -12.76 -5.97 17.69
CA LYS A 117 -14.02 -6.75 17.59
C LYS A 117 -14.53 -7.20 18.94
N THR A 118 -13.64 -7.69 19.80
CA THR A 118 -14.01 -8.20 21.16
C THR A 118 -14.33 -7.09 22.16
N THR A 119 -13.87 -5.85 21.90
CA THR A 119 -14.09 -4.70 22.78
C THR A 119 -15.25 -3.79 22.33
N GLY A 120 -16.11 -4.25 21.45
CA GLY A 120 -17.34 -3.56 21.08
C GLY A 120 -17.38 -3.00 19.66
N TYR A 121 -16.29 -3.14 18.88
CA TYR A 121 -16.23 -2.69 17.48
C TYR A 121 -16.37 -3.89 16.53
N SER A 122 -17.50 -4.58 16.58
CA SER A 122 -17.76 -5.83 15.83
C SER A 122 -17.52 -5.71 14.32
N ASN A 123 -17.63 -4.51 13.77
CA ASN A 123 -17.38 -4.23 12.34
C ASN A 123 -15.89 -3.95 12.01
N ALA A 124 -14.99 -3.97 13.01
CA ALA A 124 -13.57 -3.85 12.72
C ALA A 124 -13.11 -5.04 11.87
N GLY A 125 -12.58 -4.80 10.70
CA GLY A 125 -12.18 -5.87 9.75
C GLY A 125 -10.98 -5.51 8.91
N ASN A 126 -10.60 -4.25 8.92
CA ASN A 126 -9.52 -3.77 8.06
C ASN A 126 -8.66 -2.69 8.76
N GLY A 127 -7.46 -2.51 8.26
CA GLY A 127 -6.54 -1.53 8.78
C GLY A 127 -5.19 -1.58 8.10
N ALA A 128 -4.28 -0.69 8.51
CA ALA A 128 -2.92 -0.65 8.03
C ALA A 128 -1.94 -0.26 9.13
N VAL A 129 -0.69 -0.70 8.98
CA VAL A 129 0.45 -0.33 9.83
C VAL A 129 1.63 0.00 8.91
N VAL A 130 2.34 1.09 9.21
CA VAL A 130 3.60 1.44 8.55
C VAL A 130 4.65 1.69 9.62
N CYS A 131 5.79 1.04 9.49
CA CYS A 131 6.97 1.22 10.34
C CYS A 131 8.09 1.86 9.52
N LEU A 132 8.53 3.05 9.94
CA LEU A 132 9.54 3.86 9.26
C LEU A 132 10.75 4.08 10.18
N ASP A 133 11.94 4.11 9.58
CA ASP A 133 13.11 4.70 10.24
C ASP A 133 13.04 6.23 10.09
N PRO A 134 12.90 7.00 11.20
CA PRO A 134 12.75 8.45 11.12
C PRO A 134 14.05 9.17 10.71
N ASN A 135 15.20 8.50 10.74
CA ASN A 135 16.49 9.11 10.41
C ASN A 135 16.74 9.18 8.90
N ASN A 136 16.23 8.23 8.14
CA ASN A 136 16.51 8.10 6.71
C ASN A 136 15.24 7.92 5.86
N GLY A 137 14.06 7.70 6.49
CA GLY A 137 12.79 7.51 5.82
C GLY A 137 12.57 6.11 5.24
N GLU A 138 13.45 5.15 5.54
CA GLU A 138 13.29 3.77 5.08
C GLU A 138 12.03 3.13 5.66
N ILE A 139 11.26 2.46 4.80
CA ILE A 139 10.11 1.65 5.21
C ILE A 139 10.64 0.28 5.64
N LEU A 140 10.57 0.00 6.94
CA LEU A 140 11.02 -1.26 7.53
C LEU A 140 9.91 -2.32 7.55
N GLY A 141 8.65 -1.89 7.58
CA GLY A 141 7.49 -2.74 7.50
C GLY A 141 6.24 -1.98 7.08
N MET A 142 5.39 -2.62 6.29
CA MET A 142 4.11 -2.06 5.85
C MET A 142 3.09 -3.19 5.73
N ALA A 143 2.07 -3.17 6.56
CA ALA A 143 1.02 -4.17 6.60
C ALA A 143 -0.33 -3.57 6.25
N SER A 144 -1.16 -4.35 5.56
CA SER A 144 -2.56 -4.05 5.26
C SER A 144 -3.40 -5.29 5.55
N GLN A 145 -4.59 -5.11 6.11
CA GLN A 145 -5.56 -6.18 6.37
C GLN A 145 -6.89 -5.86 5.72
N PRO A 146 -7.59 -6.87 5.18
CA PRO A 146 -7.18 -8.27 5.07
C PRO A 146 -6.04 -8.48 4.07
N LYS A 147 -5.29 -9.55 4.26
CA LYS A 147 -4.25 -10.03 3.33
C LYS A 147 -4.87 -10.91 2.26
N PHE A 148 -4.10 -11.20 1.23
CA PHE A 148 -4.41 -12.19 0.21
C PHE A 148 -3.18 -13.05 -0.10
N ASP A 149 -3.41 -14.25 -0.61
CA ASP A 149 -2.34 -15.09 -1.11
C ASP A 149 -2.04 -14.74 -2.59
N PRO A 150 -0.87 -14.15 -2.90
CA PRO A 150 -0.53 -13.80 -4.28
C PRO A 150 -0.34 -15.03 -5.20
N SER A 151 -0.17 -16.22 -4.64
CA SER A 151 0.01 -17.44 -5.44
C SER A 151 -1.26 -17.86 -6.18
N VAL A 152 -2.44 -17.41 -5.74
CA VAL A 152 -3.73 -17.72 -6.41
C VAL A 152 -3.81 -17.21 -7.84
N PHE A 153 -2.96 -16.24 -8.21
CA PHE A 153 -2.90 -15.67 -9.56
C PHE A 153 -2.01 -16.45 -10.52
N ILE A 154 -1.18 -17.39 -9.99
CA ILE A 154 -0.26 -18.18 -10.82
C ILE A 154 -1.05 -19.19 -11.65
N GLY A 155 -0.94 -19.06 -12.98
CA GLY A 155 -1.67 -19.94 -13.90
C GLY A 155 -3.14 -19.57 -14.14
N GLY A 156 -3.57 -18.45 -13.57
CA GLY A 156 -4.93 -17.90 -13.71
C GLY A 156 -5.75 -18.04 -12.42
N VAL A 157 -6.63 -17.08 -12.19
CA VAL A 157 -7.52 -17.04 -11.02
C VAL A 157 -8.90 -17.53 -11.41
N SER A 158 -9.55 -18.35 -10.56
CA SER A 158 -10.94 -18.77 -10.77
C SER A 158 -11.90 -17.60 -10.54
N ASN A 159 -13.09 -17.67 -11.15
CA ASN A 159 -14.13 -16.64 -10.98
C ASN A 159 -14.56 -16.49 -9.51
N ASP A 160 -14.61 -17.58 -8.76
CA ASP A 160 -15.04 -17.55 -7.35
C ASP A 160 -14.00 -16.82 -6.50
N VAL A 161 -12.70 -17.16 -6.64
CA VAL A 161 -11.59 -16.46 -5.95
C VAL A 161 -11.52 -15.01 -6.40
N TRP A 162 -11.68 -14.72 -7.70
CA TRP A 162 -11.69 -13.35 -8.19
C TRP A 162 -12.82 -12.51 -7.57
N THR A 163 -14.02 -13.11 -7.47
CA THR A 163 -15.18 -12.45 -6.86
C THR A 163 -14.93 -12.15 -5.38
N GLU A 164 -14.35 -13.09 -4.63
CA GLU A 164 -13.98 -12.91 -3.22
C GLU A 164 -12.93 -11.79 -3.05
N LEU A 165 -11.90 -11.78 -3.88
CA LEU A 165 -10.83 -10.76 -3.83
C LEU A 165 -11.30 -9.36 -4.23
N ASN A 166 -12.33 -9.25 -5.05
CA ASN A 166 -12.92 -7.99 -5.52
C ASN A 166 -14.27 -7.68 -4.89
N ASP A 167 -14.62 -8.29 -3.74
CA ASP A 167 -15.89 -8.05 -3.08
C ASP A 167 -16.08 -6.57 -2.75
N ASP A 168 -17.02 -5.95 -3.49
CA ASP A 168 -17.39 -4.52 -3.33
C ASP A 168 -18.10 -4.24 -1.99
N LYS A 169 -18.50 -5.27 -1.25
CA LYS A 169 -19.29 -5.13 -0.02
C LYS A 169 -18.47 -5.02 1.25
N GLY A 170 -17.14 -4.97 1.14
CA GLY A 170 -16.44 -4.55 2.32
C GLY A 170 -15.02 -4.97 2.60
N SER A 171 -14.53 -6.10 2.16
CA SER A 171 -13.18 -6.50 2.62
C SER A 171 -12.05 -6.00 1.74
N HIS A 172 -12.26 -5.86 0.41
CA HIS A 172 -11.25 -5.40 -0.57
C HIS A 172 -9.83 -5.89 -0.26
N PRO A 173 -9.57 -7.21 -0.28
CA PRO A 173 -8.27 -7.76 0.12
C PRO A 173 -7.10 -7.26 -0.73
N LEU A 174 -7.34 -6.92 -2.00
CA LEU A 174 -6.31 -6.42 -2.91
C LEU A 174 -5.90 -4.96 -2.65
N LEU A 175 -6.69 -4.22 -1.85
CA LEU A 175 -6.39 -2.83 -1.55
C LEU A 175 -5.22 -2.70 -0.56
N ASN A 176 -4.12 -2.11 -0.99
CA ASN A 176 -3.07 -1.69 -0.06
C ASN A 176 -3.52 -0.45 0.73
N ARG A 177 -4.08 -0.68 1.91
CA ARG A 177 -4.64 0.37 2.75
C ARG A 177 -3.61 1.33 3.32
N ALA A 178 -2.34 0.92 3.37
CA ALA A 178 -1.27 1.79 3.85
C ALA A 178 -0.98 2.96 2.89
N ILE A 179 -1.24 2.79 1.59
CA ILE A 179 -0.96 3.80 0.56
C ILE A 179 -2.21 4.31 -0.18
N SER A 180 -3.29 3.53 -0.20
CA SER A 180 -4.51 3.87 -0.95
C SER A 180 -5.75 3.97 -0.06
N GLY A 181 -5.65 3.62 1.21
CA GLY A 181 -6.75 3.75 2.17
C GLY A 181 -7.02 5.23 2.49
N GLN A 182 -8.29 5.59 2.53
CA GLN A 182 -8.73 6.93 2.93
C GLN A 182 -9.44 6.83 4.27
N TYR A 183 -8.82 7.43 5.30
CA TYR A 183 -9.33 7.40 6.66
C TYR A 183 -9.47 8.81 7.20
N MET A 184 -10.46 9.01 8.08
CA MET A 184 -10.54 10.25 8.84
C MET A 184 -9.34 10.33 9.78
N SER A 185 -8.62 11.44 9.74
CA SER A 185 -7.43 11.65 10.58
C SER A 185 -7.74 11.68 12.07
N ALA A 186 -8.99 11.99 12.42
CA ALA A 186 -9.43 12.16 13.80
C ALA A 186 -8.44 13.03 14.61
N SER A 187 -8.14 12.69 15.85
CA SER A 187 -7.26 13.48 16.71
C SER A 187 -5.78 13.48 16.31
N THR A 188 -5.36 12.64 15.36
CA THR A 188 -3.98 12.64 14.87
C THR A 188 -3.62 13.91 14.08
N ILE A 189 -4.63 14.66 13.58
CA ILE A 189 -4.43 15.96 12.93
C ILE A 189 -4.12 17.10 13.92
N LYS A 190 -4.43 16.95 15.21
CA LYS A 190 -4.35 18.04 16.20
C LYS A 190 -2.96 18.69 16.33
N PRO A 191 -1.83 17.93 16.33
CA PRO A 191 -0.51 18.56 16.32
C PRO A 191 -0.27 19.46 15.10
N LEU A 192 -0.76 19.07 13.92
CA LEU A 192 -0.67 19.91 12.71
C LEU A 192 -1.55 21.14 12.81
N SER A 193 -2.76 20.99 13.33
CA SER A 193 -3.67 22.13 13.59
C SER A 193 -3.04 23.10 14.60
N ALA A 194 -2.39 22.59 15.65
CA ALA A 194 -1.65 23.40 16.62
C ALA A 194 -0.51 24.20 15.98
N LEU A 195 0.30 23.56 15.12
CA LEU A 195 1.37 24.23 14.38
C LEU A 195 0.80 25.34 13.48
N ALA A 196 -0.25 25.04 12.74
CA ALA A 196 -0.91 26.02 11.88
C ALA A 196 -1.48 27.19 12.70
N GLY A 197 -2.18 26.93 13.80
CA GLY A 197 -2.73 27.96 14.67
C GLY A 197 -1.66 28.89 15.26
N LEU A 198 -0.52 28.35 15.64
CA LEU A 198 0.64 29.14 16.13
C LEU A 198 1.29 29.95 15.00
N GLU A 199 1.52 29.33 13.84
CA GLU A 199 2.17 29.97 12.67
C GLU A 199 1.35 31.13 12.11
N PHE A 200 0.04 30.93 11.95
CA PHE A 200 -0.86 31.97 11.43
C PHE A 200 -1.40 32.93 12.51
N GLY A 201 -1.01 32.74 13.77
CA GLY A 201 -1.37 33.63 14.87
C GLY A 201 -2.84 33.57 15.28
N THR A 202 -3.58 32.54 14.87
CA THR A 202 -4.97 32.32 15.31
C THR A 202 -5.02 31.78 16.74
N TYR A 203 -3.92 31.27 17.26
CA TYR A 203 -3.74 30.79 18.63
C TYR A 203 -2.35 31.17 19.16
N THR A 204 -2.23 31.46 20.44
CA THR A 204 -0.94 31.78 21.07
C THR A 204 -0.56 30.73 22.13
N SER A 205 0.74 30.52 22.34
CA SER A 205 1.24 29.50 23.28
C SER A 205 0.80 29.67 24.73
N GLY A 206 0.49 30.93 25.12
CA GLY A 206 -0.02 31.27 26.46
C GLY A 206 -1.54 31.27 26.58
N GLN A 207 -2.24 31.10 25.49
CA GLN A 207 -3.69 31.10 25.47
C GLN A 207 -4.27 29.86 26.14
N THR A 208 -5.42 30.01 26.79
CA THR A 208 -6.17 28.92 27.40
C THR A 208 -7.60 28.89 26.87
N THR A 209 -8.12 27.68 26.71
CA THR A 209 -9.52 27.41 26.35
C THR A 209 -10.23 26.75 27.50
N ASN A 210 -11.41 27.23 27.88
CA ASN A 210 -12.23 26.56 28.91
C ASN A 210 -13.16 25.54 28.27
N CYS A 211 -12.83 24.26 28.43
CA CYS A 211 -13.62 23.15 27.93
C CYS A 211 -14.72 22.76 28.93
N THR A 212 -15.96 23.09 28.63
CA THR A 212 -17.16 22.71 29.39
C THR A 212 -17.78 21.39 28.89
N GLY A 213 -17.14 20.69 27.96
CA GLY A 213 -17.70 19.49 27.31
C GLY A 213 -18.53 19.77 26.07
N TYR A 214 -18.94 21.01 25.88
CA TYR A 214 -19.71 21.45 24.69
C TYR A 214 -19.22 22.82 24.21
N TRP A 215 -18.78 22.88 22.96
CA TRP A 215 -18.27 24.10 22.33
C TRP A 215 -19.32 24.75 21.46
N THR A 216 -19.42 26.07 21.51
CA THR A 216 -20.39 26.87 20.76
C THR A 216 -19.80 28.13 20.14
N GLY A 217 -18.48 28.14 19.87
CA GLY A 217 -17.77 29.33 19.37
C GLY A 217 -18.33 29.93 18.10
N LEU A 218 -18.91 29.13 17.21
CA LEU A 218 -19.62 29.59 16.01
C LEU A 218 -21.15 29.71 16.20
N GLY A 219 -21.62 29.73 17.43
CA GLY A 219 -23.04 29.77 17.78
C GLY A 219 -23.64 28.40 18.07
N LYS A 220 -24.80 28.40 18.76
CA LYS A 220 -25.43 27.14 19.24
C LYS A 220 -25.79 26.17 18.14
N SER A 221 -26.11 26.62 16.94
CA SER A 221 -26.45 25.76 15.80
C SER A 221 -25.26 24.95 15.28
N TRP A 222 -24.04 25.39 15.60
CA TRP A 222 -22.78 24.73 15.20
C TRP A 222 -22.06 24.09 16.37
N GLY A 223 -22.77 23.91 17.51
CA GLY A 223 -22.20 23.31 18.71
C GLY A 223 -21.65 21.92 18.47
N LYS A 224 -20.50 21.62 19.11
CA LYS A 224 -19.80 20.35 19.02
C LYS A 224 -19.47 19.87 20.44
N TYR A 225 -19.62 18.58 20.65
CA TYR A 225 -19.19 17.95 21.91
C TYR A 225 -17.69 17.69 21.90
N CYS A 226 -17.08 17.86 23.05
CA CYS A 226 -15.81 17.23 23.36
C CYS A 226 -16.05 15.74 23.64
N TRP A 227 -15.06 14.90 23.40
CA TRP A 227 -15.18 13.49 23.77
C TRP A 227 -15.43 13.30 25.27
N LEU A 228 -14.87 14.18 26.11
CA LEU A 228 -15.20 14.26 27.53
C LEU A 228 -16.38 15.24 27.73
N HIS A 229 -17.58 14.72 27.79
CA HIS A 229 -18.81 15.53 27.87
C HIS A 229 -18.93 16.35 29.18
N SER A 230 -18.24 15.92 30.27
CA SER A 230 -18.16 16.69 31.52
C SER A 230 -17.22 17.91 31.41
N GLY A 231 -16.45 17.98 30.33
CA GLY A 231 -15.44 19.03 30.11
C GLY A 231 -14.11 18.76 30.81
N HIS A 232 -13.05 19.32 30.25
CA HIS A 232 -11.69 19.24 30.79
C HIS A 232 -11.32 20.41 31.70
N GLY A 233 -12.20 21.43 31.79
CA GLY A 233 -11.88 22.70 32.46
C GLY A 233 -10.91 23.56 31.63
N THR A 234 -10.09 24.34 32.30
CA THR A 234 -9.12 25.24 31.65
C THR A 234 -7.94 24.44 31.08
N MET A 235 -7.76 24.54 29.76
CA MET A 235 -6.75 23.80 28.98
C MET A 235 -5.78 24.78 28.32
N THR A 236 -4.51 24.51 28.44
CA THR A 236 -3.44 25.08 27.58
C THR A 236 -3.35 24.29 26.29
N LEU A 237 -2.62 24.79 25.28
CA LEU A 237 -2.35 24.02 24.06
C LEU A 237 -1.71 22.67 24.34
N GLN A 238 -0.69 22.64 25.20
CA GLN A 238 0.01 21.41 25.57
C GLN A 238 -0.93 20.41 26.25
N SER A 239 -1.72 20.84 27.25
CA SER A 239 -2.68 19.94 27.90
C SER A 239 -3.83 19.56 26.97
N GLY A 240 -4.19 20.43 26.03
CA GLY A 240 -5.18 20.15 24.98
C GLY A 240 -4.75 19.05 24.03
N ILE A 241 -3.46 19.05 23.61
CA ILE A 241 -2.88 17.94 22.82
C ILE A 241 -2.85 16.66 23.65
N ALA A 242 -2.30 16.72 24.87
CA ALA A 242 -2.13 15.54 25.73
C ALA A 242 -3.46 14.85 26.09
N ASN A 243 -4.52 15.63 26.30
CA ASN A 243 -5.86 15.12 26.64
C ASN A 243 -6.80 15.05 25.43
N SER A 244 -6.30 15.34 24.24
CA SER A 244 -7.11 15.35 23.01
C SER A 244 -8.40 16.21 23.16
N CYS A 245 -8.29 17.37 23.80
CA CYS A 245 -9.43 18.24 24.08
C CYS A 245 -9.92 18.94 22.80
N ASP A 246 -11.10 18.59 22.30
CA ASP A 246 -11.61 19.08 21.03
C ASP A 246 -11.84 20.61 21.00
N PRO A 247 -12.42 21.25 22.05
CA PRO A 247 -12.64 22.71 22.08
C PRO A 247 -11.38 23.55 21.86
N VAL A 248 -10.20 23.10 22.33
CA VAL A 248 -8.92 23.81 22.10
C VAL A 248 -8.64 23.95 20.61
N PHE A 249 -8.97 22.91 19.83
CA PHE A 249 -8.72 22.89 18.38
C PHE A 249 -9.85 23.51 17.57
N TYR A 250 -11.08 23.52 18.09
CA TYR A 250 -12.18 24.28 17.49
C TYR A 250 -11.98 25.79 17.61
N ASP A 251 -11.27 26.25 18.64
CA ASP A 251 -10.92 27.68 18.81
C ASP A 251 -9.78 28.13 17.88
N MET A 252 -9.10 27.23 17.19
CA MET A 252 -8.00 27.51 16.26
C MET A 252 -8.44 27.70 14.82
N GLY A 253 -9.56 27.13 14.41
CA GLY A 253 -10.15 27.17 13.07
C GLY A 253 -11.37 28.02 13.05
#